data_afb501f6b54fc882972f44cb0f803476
#
_entry.id   afb501f6b54fc882972f44cb0f803476
#
_cell.length_a   1.000
_cell.length_b   1.000
_cell.length_c   1.000
_cell.angle_alpha   90.00
_cell.angle_beta   90.00
_cell.angle_gamma   90.00
#
_symmetry.space_group_name_H-M   'P 1'
#
loop_
_entity.id
_entity.type
_entity.pdbx_description
1 polymer ?
#
loop_
_entity_poly.entity_id
_entity_poly.type
_entity_poly.pdbx_seq_one_letter_code
_entity_poly.pdbx_strand_id
1 'polypeptide(L)'
;MGINLDRKLLALVAADMVGFSRLIESNEIQILQRQKQHLIKVIEPSINKYKGNIIKTTGDGFIATFDSSVNAVECSILIQSEINNMERIYNKNERIWYRFGINVGDVVIDNGDVFGNTVNIASRLESIADPGGISITHDIFQNIKSLNITNVEYIGNQHLKNISQKIEVYKIIVADNKDDISSIPESFTEIDQEIRYCCSKDSTIIAYAKVGNGPPILKAPNFMSSLEHDWRSPIWTHMYRFLAEKHTLVRFDQRGNGSSDLDPLDITFESFVDDV
;
A
#
# COMPACT_ATOMS: atom_id res chain seq x y z
N MET A 1 4.91 -2.15 -40.04
CA MET A 1 6.08 -2.05 -39.12
C MET A 1 5.75 -2.88 -37.90
N GLY A 2 6.46 -4.01 -37.70
CA GLY A 2 6.29 -4.82 -36.49
C GLY A 2 6.87 -4.07 -35.31
N ILE A 3 6.06 -3.89 -34.23
CA ILE A 3 6.54 -3.37 -32.95
C ILE A 3 7.44 -4.46 -32.37
N ASN A 4 8.75 -4.23 -32.36
CA ASN A 4 9.70 -5.13 -31.73
C ASN A 4 9.69 -4.87 -30.23
N LEU A 5 8.82 -5.57 -29.50
CA LEU A 5 8.74 -5.48 -28.03
C LEU A 5 9.89 -6.31 -27.43
N ASP A 6 10.86 -5.65 -26.84
CA ASP A 6 11.96 -6.31 -26.14
C ASP A 6 11.48 -6.87 -24.81
N ARG A 7 11.56 -8.20 -24.63
CA ARG A 7 11.20 -8.88 -23.38
C ARG A 7 12.45 -9.23 -22.58
N LYS A 8 12.44 -8.90 -21.30
CA LYS A 8 13.53 -9.21 -20.38
C LYS A 8 13.00 -9.76 -19.07
N LEU A 9 13.76 -10.69 -18.50
CA LEU A 9 13.54 -11.15 -17.12
C LEU A 9 14.24 -10.17 -16.17
N LEU A 10 13.49 -9.43 -15.38
CA LEU A 10 14.04 -8.42 -14.46
C LEU A 10 13.41 -8.55 -13.07
N ALA A 11 14.18 -8.18 -12.05
CA ALA A 11 13.64 -7.89 -10.74
C ALA A 11 13.15 -6.42 -10.73
N LEU A 12 11.92 -6.23 -10.27
CA LEU A 12 11.24 -4.94 -10.18
C LEU A 12 11.06 -4.55 -8.73
N VAL A 13 11.40 -3.32 -8.43
CA VAL A 13 11.15 -2.66 -7.15
C VAL A 13 10.13 -1.56 -7.39
N ALA A 14 8.98 -1.66 -6.74
CA ALA A 14 8.02 -0.57 -6.60
C ALA A 14 8.14 -0.01 -5.19
N ALA A 15 8.19 1.30 -5.04
CA ALA A 15 8.30 1.99 -3.77
C ALA A 15 7.35 3.17 -3.73
N ASP A 16 6.75 3.41 -2.56
CA ASP A 16 5.80 4.49 -2.33
C ASP A 16 5.94 5.05 -0.92
N MET A 17 5.65 6.34 -0.75
CA MET A 17 5.72 7.03 0.54
C MET A 17 4.42 6.82 1.33
N VAL A 18 4.54 6.38 2.56
CA VAL A 18 3.40 6.12 3.45
C VAL A 18 2.72 7.43 3.85
N GLY A 19 1.43 7.56 3.50
CA GLY A 19 0.63 8.70 3.92
C GLY A 19 1.08 10.05 3.35
N PHE A 20 1.61 10.06 2.14
CA PHE A 20 2.11 11.26 1.45
C PHE A 20 1.14 12.43 1.51
N SER A 21 -0.14 12.22 1.16
CA SER A 21 -1.16 13.28 1.18
C SER A 21 -1.27 13.95 2.56
N ARG A 22 -1.28 13.16 3.64
CA ARG A 22 -1.33 13.66 5.02
C ARG A 22 -0.07 14.47 5.38
N LEU A 23 1.09 13.97 4.97
CA LEU A 23 2.37 14.66 5.23
C LEU A 23 2.42 16.00 4.49
N ILE A 24 2.00 16.04 3.24
CA ILE A 24 1.91 17.27 2.42
C ILE A 24 0.94 18.28 3.06
N GLU A 25 -0.23 17.85 3.53
CA GLU A 25 -1.18 18.74 4.22
C GLU A 25 -0.59 19.39 5.48
N SER A 26 0.32 18.69 6.18
CA SER A 26 0.95 19.21 7.37
C SER A 26 2.03 20.26 7.07
N ASN A 27 2.88 20.02 6.08
CA ASN A 27 3.95 20.93 5.65
C ASN A 27 4.50 20.55 4.27
N GLU A 28 3.82 21.00 3.21
CA GLU A 28 4.14 20.66 1.82
C GLU A 28 5.61 20.92 1.47
N ILE A 29 6.09 22.12 1.71
CA ILE A 29 7.46 22.54 1.30
C ILE A 29 8.51 21.66 1.98
N GLN A 30 8.38 21.42 3.27
CA GLN A 30 9.33 20.62 4.03
C GLN A 30 9.33 19.15 3.57
N ILE A 31 8.16 18.58 3.34
CA ILE A 31 8.03 17.19 2.90
C ILE A 31 8.63 17.00 1.50
N LEU A 32 8.32 17.89 0.56
CA LEU A 32 8.92 17.85 -0.78
C LEU A 32 10.45 18.02 -0.77
N GLN A 33 10.96 18.88 0.10
CA GLN A 33 12.41 19.06 0.28
C GLN A 33 13.08 17.78 0.81
N ARG A 34 12.49 17.13 1.82
CA ARG A 34 12.99 15.88 2.41
C ARG A 34 12.93 14.75 1.40
N GLN A 35 11.81 14.59 0.69
CA GLN A 35 11.66 13.62 -0.38
C GLN A 35 12.76 13.79 -1.45
N LYS A 36 12.99 15.01 -1.88
CA LYS A 36 14.07 15.32 -2.85
C LYS A 36 15.46 14.97 -2.29
N GLN A 37 15.68 15.17 -1.00
CA GLN A 37 16.93 14.76 -0.35
C GLN A 37 17.07 13.24 -0.30
N HIS A 38 15.99 12.49 0.01
CA HIS A 38 15.99 11.03 -0.03
C HIS A 38 16.32 10.54 -1.44
N LEU A 39 15.69 11.12 -2.48
CA LEU A 39 15.95 10.75 -3.87
C LEU A 39 17.43 10.94 -4.23
N ILE A 40 17.96 12.15 -4.03
CA ILE A 40 19.30 12.50 -4.49
C ILE A 40 20.41 11.88 -3.63
N LYS A 41 20.23 11.81 -2.30
CA LYS A 41 21.31 11.38 -1.39
C LYS A 41 21.31 9.89 -1.10
N VAL A 42 20.16 9.22 -1.23
CA VAL A 42 20.02 7.82 -0.84
C VAL A 42 19.54 6.95 -2.02
N ILE A 43 18.39 7.26 -2.61
CA ILE A 43 17.72 6.36 -3.56
C ILE A 43 18.54 6.22 -4.84
N GLU A 44 18.82 7.31 -5.55
CA GLU A 44 19.58 7.29 -6.81
C GLU A 44 20.99 6.71 -6.62
N PRO A 45 21.79 7.12 -5.62
CA PRO A 45 23.11 6.54 -5.40
C PRO A 45 23.08 5.05 -5.07
N SER A 46 22.09 4.59 -4.28
CA SER A 46 21.96 3.18 -3.92
C SER A 46 21.58 2.34 -5.14
N ILE A 47 20.58 2.78 -5.92
CA ILE A 47 20.17 2.08 -7.13
C ILE A 47 21.34 1.96 -8.11
N ASN A 48 22.09 3.04 -8.34
CA ASN A 48 23.29 3.02 -9.19
C ASN A 48 24.38 2.08 -8.65
N LYS A 49 24.65 2.09 -7.34
CA LYS A 49 25.61 1.21 -6.67
C LYS A 49 25.28 -0.27 -6.92
N TYR A 50 24.01 -0.63 -6.87
CA TYR A 50 23.53 -2.00 -7.09
C TYR A 50 23.15 -2.29 -8.55
N LYS A 51 23.60 -1.44 -9.51
CA LYS A 51 23.41 -1.61 -10.96
C LYS A 51 21.92 -1.70 -11.35
N GLY A 52 21.06 -0.98 -10.65
CA GLY A 52 19.66 -0.82 -11.01
C GLY A 52 19.44 0.42 -11.88
N ASN A 53 18.23 0.51 -12.43
CA ASN A 53 17.79 1.67 -13.20
C ASN A 53 16.45 2.16 -12.67
N ILE A 54 16.34 3.45 -12.36
CA ILE A 54 15.05 4.08 -12.10
C ILE A 54 14.33 4.24 -13.44
N ILE A 55 13.17 3.61 -13.56
CA ILE A 55 12.35 3.68 -14.78
C ILE A 55 11.48 4.94 -14.72
N LYS A 56 10.84 5.19 -13.58
CA LYS A 56 10.00 6.37 -13.37
C LYS A 56 9.85 6.70 -11.89
N THR A 57 9.59 7.97 -11.63
CA THR A 57 9.10 8.46 -10.34
C THR A 57 7.60 8.74 -10.45
N THR A 58 6.83 8.42 -9.40
CA THR A 58 5.36 8.50 -9.36
C THR A 58 4.85 9.62 -8.46
N GLY A 59 5.63 10.65 -8.28
CA GLY A 59 5.31 11.75 -7.35
C GLY A 59 5.81 11.45 -5.93
N ASP A 60 5.23 10.50 -5.27
CA ASP A 60 5.57 10.03 -3.90
C ASP A 60 6.37 8.72 -3.87
N GLY A 61 6.56 8.09 -5.03
CA GLY A 61 7.27 6.83 -5.15
C GLY A 61 8.16 6.71 -6.39
N PHE A 62 8.62 5.49 -6.65
CA PHE A 62 9.39 5.18 -7.85
C PHE A 62 9.27 3.71 -8.24
N ILE A 63 9.59 3.43 -9.52
CA ILE A 63 9.78 2.08 -10.03
C ILE A 63 11.21 1.95 -10.52
N ALA A 64 11.89 0.91 -10.06
CA ALA A 64 13.25 0.59 -10.50
C ALA A 64 13.36 -0.88 -10.93
N THR A 65 14.32 -1.14 -11.83
CA THR A 65 14.62 -2.47 -12.34
C THR A 65 16.05 -2.88 -12.04
N PHE A 66 16.27 -4.18 -11.88
CA PHE A 66 17.56 -4.79 -11.62
C PHE A 66 17.67 -6.10 -12.43
N ASP A 67 18.87 -6.38 -12.96
CA ASP A 67 19.17 -7.68 -13.57
C ASP A 67 19.28 -8.82 -12.53
N SER A 68 19.43 -8.47 -11.26
CA SER A 68 19.62 -9.42 -10.14
C SER A 68 18.61 -9.17 -9.03
N SER A 69 17.89 -10.23 -8.65
CA SER A 69 17.00 -10.22 -7.46
C SER A 69 17.75 -9.91 -6.17
N VAL A 70 18.98 -10.39 -6.04
CA VAL A 70 19.86 -10.14 -4.90
C VAL A 70 20.17 -8.65 -4.79
N ASN A 71 20.60 -8.03 -5.91
CA ASN A 71 20.89 -6.59 -5.94
C ASN A 71 19.64 -5.75 -5.62
N ALA A 72 18.47 -6.14 -6.13
CA ALA A 72 17.21 -5.46 -5.84
C ALA A 72 16.88 -5.46 -4.35
N VAL A 73 17.03 -6.62 -3.68
CA VAL A 73 16.75 -6.76 -2.25
C VAL A 73 17.77 -6.03 -1.39
N GLU A 74 19.07 -6.23 -1.63
CA GLU A 74 20.13 -5.53 -0.89
C GLU A 74 20.06 -4.02 -1.03
N CYS A 75 19.78 -3.53 -2.24
CA CYS A 75 19.54 -2.10 -2.51
C CYS A 75 18.35 -1.58 -1.69
N SER A 76 17.24 -2.31 -1.68
CA SER A 76 16.02 -1.91 -0.97
C SER A 76 16.23 -1.88 0.55
N ILE A 77 16.96 -2.85 1.11
CA ILE A 77 17.34 -2.87 2.54
C ILE A 77 18.20 -1.66 2.87
N LEU A 78 19.22 -1.38 2.05
CA LEU A 78 20.09 -0.22 2.25
C LEU A 78 19.30 1.09 2.22
N ILE A 79 18.44 1.29 1.23
CA ILE A 79 17.61 2.50 1.10
C ILE A 79 16.73 2.68 2.33
N GLN A 80 16.03 1.64 2.79
CA GLN A 80 15.17 1.71 3.97
C GLN A 80 15.97 2.06 5.24
N SER A 81 17.13 1.45 5.44
CA SER A 81 18.01 1.71 6.59
C SER A 81 18.52 3.16 6.59
N GLU A 82 19.02 3.65 5.46
CA GLU A 82 19.56 5.00 5.34
C GLU A 82 18.46 6.08 5.50
N ILE A 83 17.31 5.89 4.88
CA ILE A 83 16.17 6.82 5.04
C ILE A 83 15.70 6.81 6.50
N ASN A 84 15.57 5.64 7.12
CA ASN A 84 15.19 5.54 8.52
C ASN A 84 16.17 6.32 9.42
N ASN A 85 17.47 6.20 9.19
CA ASN A 85 18.50 6.95 9.92
C ASN A 85 18.34 8.48 9.71
N MET A 86 18.07 8.92 8.49
CA MET A 86 17.84 10.35 8.20
C MET A 86 16.59 10.89 8.89
N GLU A 87 15.55 10.07 9.00
CA GLU A 87 14.25 10.46 9.55
C GLU A 87 14.18 10.41 11.09
N ARG A 88 15.16 9.81 11.77
CA ARG A 88 15.21 9.72 13.25
C ARG A 88 15.20 11.07 13.97
N ILE A 89 15.66 12.13 13.31
CA ILE A 89 15.65 13.49 13.86
C ILE A 89 14.25 14.12 13.96
N TYR A 90 13.26 13.54 13.26
CA TYR A 90 11.89 14.02 13.26
C TYR A 90 11.02 13.22 14.24
N ASN A 91 9.94 13.84 14.71
CA ASN A 91 8.93 13.16 15.52
C ASN A 91 8.34 11.98 14.74
N LYS A 92 7.98 10.89 15.43
CA LYS A 92 7.49 9.67 14.79
C LYS A 92 6.34 9.89 13.81
N ASN A 93 5.41 10.79 14.12
CA ASN A 93 4.25 11.11 13.27
C ASN A 93 4.59 11.95 12.03
N GLU A 94 5.77 12.55 12.00
CA GLU A 94 6.26 13.39 10.92
C GLU A 94 7.30 12.69 10.05
N ARG A 95 7.73 11.47 10.44
CA ARG A 95 8.72 10.70 9.69
C ARG A 95 8.16 10.26 8.35
N ILE A 96 9.01 10.33 7.34
CA ILE A 96 8.73 9.80 6.02
C ILE A 96 9.13 8.33 6.01
N TRP A 97 8.14 7.46 5.82
CA TRP A 97 8.32 6.03 5.65
C TRP A 97 8.05 5.65 4.20
N TYR A 98 8.81 4.71 3.67
CA TYR A 98 8.51 4.08 2.38
C TYR A 98 8.06 2.64 2.59
N ARG A 99 7.25 2.14 1.65
CA ARG A 99 6.91 0.73 1.49
C ARG A 99 7.53 0.24 0.21
N PHE A 100 8.10 -0.95 0.21
CA PHE A 100 8.68 -1.54 -0.97
C PHE A 100 8.01 -2.87 -1.30
N GLY A 101 7.75 -3.10 -2.60
CA GLY A 101 7.31 -4.37 -3.16
C GLY A 101 8.31 -4.85 -4.22
N ILE A 102 8.79 -6.09 -4.10
CA ILE A 102 9.77 -6.64 -5.03
C ILE A 102 9.24 -7.92 -5.66
N ASN A 103 9.30 -7.97 -6.99
CA ASN A 103 8.93 -9.14 -7.78
C ASN A 103 9.92 -9.35 -8.91
N VAL A 104 10.05 -10.59 -9.39
CA VAL A 104 10.87 -10.95 -10.56
C VAL A 104 10.00 -11.63 -11.61
N GLY A 105 10.23 -11.29 -12.88
CA GLY A 105 9.52 -11.91 -13.99
C GLY A 105 9.73 -11.17 -15.31
N ASP A 106 9.08 -11.67 -16.34
CA ASP A 106 9.16 -11.08 -17.67
C ASP A 106 8.46 -9.72 -17.72
N VAL A 107 9.14 -8.77 -18.33
CA VAL A 107 8.62 -7.44 -18.63
C VAL A 107 8.82 -7.11 -20.09
N VAL A 108 7.98 -6.23 -20.60
CA VAL A 108 8.14 -5.59 -21.91
C VAL A 108 8.70 -4.21 -21.68
N ILE A 109 9.78 -3.89 -22.38
CA ILE A 109 10.39 -2.56 -22.36
C ILE A 109 9.94 -1.82 -23.61
N ASP A 110 9.34 -0.65 -23.43
CA ASP A 110 8.92 0.23 -24.51
C ASP A 110 9.22 1.69 -24.16
N ASN A 111 10.00 2.36 -25.01
CA ASN A 111 10.39 3.77 -24.84
C ASN A 111 10.93 4.14 -23.43
N GLY A 112 11.66 3.21 -22.79
CA GLY A 112 12.23 3.41 -21.46
C GLY A 112 11.27 3.16 -20.29
N ASP A 113 10.00 2.84 -20.54
CA ASP A 113 9.05 2.36 -19.52
C ASP A 113 8.97 0.83 -19.54
N VAL A 114 8.46 0.24 -18.44
CA VAL A 114 8.30 -1.20 -18.28
C VAL A 114 6.83 -1.56 -18.09
N PHE A 115 6.41 -2.63 -18.78
CA PHE A 115 5.03 -3.11 -18.79
C PHE A 115 4.98 -4.60 -18.51
N GLY A 116 3.89 -5.06 -17.92
CA GLY A 116 3.61 -6.48 -17.67
C GLY A 116 3.05 -6.76 -16.29
N ASN A 117 2.62 -8.00 -16.11
CA ASN A 117 2.06 -8.45 -14.83
C ASN A 117 3.07 -8.35 -13.68
N THR A 118 4.36 -8.48 -13.98
CA THR A 118 5.47 -8.35 -13.03
C THR A 118 5.46 -6.99 -12.33
N VAL A 119 5.19 -5.90 -13.07
CA VAL A 119 5.07 -4.54 -12.54
C VAL A 119 3.87 -4.42 -11.61
N ASN A 120 2.72 -4.97 -12.04
CA ASN A 120 1.50 -4.94 -11.25
C ASN A 120 1.67 -5.68 -9.93
N ILE A 121 2.31 -6.85 -9.93
CA ILE A 121 2.58 -7.62 -8.71
C ILE A 121 3.48 -6.82 -7.77
N ALA A 122 4.59 -6.23 -8.26
CA ALA A 122 5.48 -5.42 -7.43
C ALA A 122 4.75 -4.24 -6.77
N SER A 123 3.90 -3.51 -7.51
CA SER A 123 3.11 -2.41 -6.97
C SER A 123 2.06 -2.88 -5.94
N ARG A 124 1.48 -4.07 -6.11
CA ARG A 124 0.54 -4.62 -5.11
C ARG A 124 1.26 -5.11 -3.85
N LEU A 125 2.46 -5.67 -3.98
CA LEU A 125 3.29 -6.03 -2.84
C LEU A 125 3.70 -4.80 -2.04
N GLU A 126 4.05 -3.71 -2.73
CA GLU A 126 4.32 -2.42 -2.10
C GLU A 126 3.13 -1.98 -1.23
N SER A 127 1.91 -2.03 -1.78
CA SER A 127 0.70 -1.57 -1.09
C SER A 127 0.38 -2.36 0.19
N ILE A 128 0.81 -3.62 0.31
CA ILE A 128 0.62 -4.48 1.50
C ILE A 128 1.85 -4.54 2.41
N ALA A 129 2.94 -3.88 2.04
CA ALA A 129 4.13 -3.80 2.89
C ALA A 129 3.89 -2.90 4.12
N ASP A 130 4.50 -3.26 5.24
CA ASP A 130 4.49 -2.39 6.41
C ASP A 130 5.29 -1.10 6.14
N PRO A 131 4.98 0.00 6.81
CA PRO A 131 5.81 1.21 6.77
C PRO A 131 7.27 0.88 7.13
N GLY A 132 8.22 1.28 6.29
CA GLY A 132 9.63 0.94 6.45
C GLY A 132 9.98 -0.51 6.11
N GLY A 133 9.02 -1.33 5.67
CA GLY A 133 9.18 -2.74 5.32
C GLY A 133 9.31 -3.01 3.82
N ILE A 134 9.58 -4.25 3.49
CA ILE A 134 9.74 -4.75 2.12
C ILE A 134 8.93 -6.03 1.98
N SER A 135 7.98 -6.08 1.03
CA SER A 135 7.24 -7.30 0.67
C SER A 135 7.82 -7.90 -0.60
N ILE A 136 8.04 -9.21 -0.60
CA ILE A 136 8.64 -9.94 -1.72
C ILE A 136 7.83 -11.17 -2.09
N THR A 137 7.89 -11.59 -3.36
CA THR A 137 7.33 -12.87 -3.81
C THR A 137 8.20 -14.05 -3.39
N HIS A 138 7.61 -15.26 -3.48
CA HIS A 138 8.32 -16.53 -3.28
C HIS A 138 9.56 -16.65 -4.18
N ASP A 139 9.46 -16.26 -5.44
CA ASP A 139 10.57 -16.34 -6.39
C ASP A 139 11.76 -15.46 -5.97
N ILE A 140 11.48 -14.24 -5.50
CA ILE A 140 12.50 -13.39 -4.90
C ILE A 140 13.10 -14.05 -3.66
N PHE A 141 12.25 -14.58 -2.76
CA PHE A 141 12.71 -15.27 -1.56
C PHE A 141 13.64 -16.44 -1.88
N GLN A 142 13.30 -17.26 -2.89
CA GLN A 142 14.18 -18.37 -3.32
C GLN A 142 15.55 -17.88 -3.81
N ASN A 143 15.57 -16.77 -4.56
CA ASN A 143 16.80 -16.20 -5.12
C ASN A 143 17.74 -15.60 -4.04
N ILE A 144 17.21 -15.20 -2.88
CA ILE A 144 17.98 -14.59 -1.80
C ILE A 144 18.27 -15.52 -0.62
N LYS A 145 17.89 -16.79 -0.68
CA LYS A 145 18.10 -17.76 0.41
C LYS A 145 19.57 -17.93 0.84
N SER A 146 20.50 -17.73 -0.11
CA SER A 146 21.93 -17.78 0.17
C SER A 146 22.46 -16.56 0.90
N LEU A 147 21.69 -15.47 0.93
CA LEU A 147 22.02 -14.28 1.70
C LEU A 147 21.58 -14.53 3.15
N ASN A 148 22.46 -14.25 4.08
CA ASN A 148 22.15 -14.34 5.52
C ASN A 148 21.22 -13.19 5.97
N ILE A 149 20.07 -13.02 5.31
CA ILE A 149 19.05 -12.06 5.71
C ILE A 149 18.26 -12.68 6.86
N THR A 150 18.51 -12.23 8.08
CA THR A 150 18.02 -12.86 9.31
C THR A 150 16.54 -12.59 9.63
N ASN A 151 15.92 -11.61 8.99
CA ASN A 151 14.58 -11.11 9.34
C ASN A 151 13.61 -11.24 8.16
N VAL A 152 13.40 -12.46 7.65
CA VAL A 152 12.40 -12.74 6.62
C VAL A 152 11.26 -13.55 7.24
N GLU A 153 10.04 -13.06 7.13
CA GLU A 153 8.83 -13.69 7.65
C GLU A 153 7.90 -14.10 6.52
N TYR A 154 7.35 -15.31 6.58
CA TYR A 154 6.34 -15.78 5.66
C TYR A 154 4.97 -15.28 6.09
N ILE A 155 4.27 -14.55 5.22
CA ILE A 155 2.94 -14.00 5.52
C ILE A 155 1.79 -14.72 4.79
N GLY A 156 2.09 -15.79 4.09
CA GLY A 156 1.10 -16.66 3.44
C GLY A 156 0.75 -16.27 2.02
N ASN A 157 -0.27 -16.93 1.52
CA ASN A 157 -0.83 -16.67 0.20
C ASN A 157 -1.77 -15.46 0.22
N GLN A 158 -1.40 -14.41 -0.50
CA GLN A 158 -2.16 -13.16 -0.57
C GLN A 158 -2.98 -13.09 -1.87
N HIS A 159 -4.21 -12.61 -1.76
CA HIS A 159 -5.01 -12.18 -2.89
C HIS A 159 -4.68 -10.72 -3.21
N LEU A 160 -3.94 -10.53 -4.29
CA LEU A 160 -3.62 -9.18 -4.75
C LEU A 160 -4.69 -8.68 -5.72
N LYS A 161 -5.13 -7.44 -5.56
CA LYS A 161 -6.19 -6.83 -6.38
C LYS A 161 -5.87 -6.95 -7.88
N ASN A 162 -6.82 -7.49 -8.66
CA ASN A 162 -6.70 -7.73 -10.11
C ASN A 162 -5.62 -8.75 -10.50
N ILE A 163 -5.16 -9.59 -9.58
CA ILE A 163 -4.28 -10.72 -9.85
C ILE A 163 -5.08 -12.01 -9.60
N SER A 164 -5.30 -12.80 -10.64
CA SER A 164 -6.18 -13.99 -10.59
C SER A 164 -5.64 -15.11 -9.70
N GLN A 165 -4.32 -15.21 -9.55
CA GLN A 165 -3.68 -16.24 -8.72
C GLN A 165 -3.32 -15.66 -7.36
N LYS A 166 -3.35 -16.54 -6.35
CA LYS A 166 -2.78 -16.24 -5.04
C LYS A 166 -1.26 -16.15 -5.18
N ILE A 167 -0.69 -15.09 -4.59
CA ILE A 167 0.75 -14.88 -4.58
C ILE A 167 1.28 -15.21 -3.18
N GLU A 168 2.27 -16.07 -3.12
CA GLU A 168 2.98 -16.40 -1.89
C GLU A 168 3.94 -15.28 -1.53
N VAL A 169 3.75 -14.68 -0.36
CA VAL A 169 4.42 -13.42 0.03
C VAL A 169 5.24 -13.59 1.31
N TYR A 170 6.38 -12.94 1.32
CA TYR A 170 7.30 -12.83 2.46
C TYR A 170 7.53 -11.35 2.78
N LYS A 171 7.81 -11.04 4.04
CA LYS A 171 8.25 -9.71 4.50
C LYS A 171 9.69 -9.75 4.91
N ILE A 172 10.45 -8.72 4.54
CA ILE A 172 11.78 -8.45 5.09
C ILE A 172 11.64 -7.29 6.07
N ILE A 173 11.98 -7.56 7.33
CA ILE A 173 12.00 -6.55 8.39
C ILE A 173 13.40 -5.97 8.44
N VAL A 174 13.52 -4.68 8.13
CA VAL A 174 14.80 -3.98 8.24
C VAL A 174 15.11 -3.74 9.73
N ALA A 175 16.28 -4.20 10.19
CA ALA A 175 16.60 -4.38 11.62
C ALA A 175 16.42 -3.12 12.49
N ASP A 176 16.65 -1.95 11.93
CA ASP A 176 16.49 -0.67 12.63
C ASP A 176 15.02 -0.25 12.85
N ASN A 177 14.09 -0.98 12.26
CA ASN A 177 12.65 -0.68 12.36
C ASN A 177 11.95 -1.42 13.50
N LYS A 178 12.57 -2.44 14.15
CA LYS A 178 11.88 -3.24 15.18
C LYS A 178 11.38 -2.41 16.35
N ASP A 179 12.16 -1.46 16.83
CA ASP A 179 11.78 -0.60 17.94
C ASP A 179 10.84 0.54 17.53
N ASP A 180 10.92 0.95 16.26
CA ASP A 180 10.09 2.01 15.70
C ASP A 180 8.74 1.49 15.15
N ILE A 181 8.67 0.24 14.66
CA ILE A 181 7.42 -0.37 14.18
C ILE A 181 6.43 -0.58 15.34
N SER A 182 6.93 -0.99 16.52
CA SER A 182 6.09 -1.12 17.74
C SER A 182 5.50 0.22 18.21
N SER A 183 5.98 1.33 17.66
CA SER A 183 5.59 2.70 18.01
C SER A 183 4.99 3.49 16.83
N ILE A 184 4.79 2.87 15.67
CA ILE A 184 3.87 3.40 14.65
C ILE A 184 2.50 3.48 15.33
N PRO A 185 1.84 4.64 15.31
CA PRO A 185 0.52 4.75 15.94
C PRO A 185 -0.34 3.59 15.44
N GLU A 186 -1.07 2.95 16.33
CA GLU A 186 -2.04 1.88 16.01
C GLU A 186 -3.04 2.30 14.91
N SER A 187 -2.94 3.54 14.45
CA SER A 187 -3.68 4.11 13.35
C SER A 187 -3.60 3.34 12.03
N PHE A 188 -2.67 2.41 11.86
CA PHE A 188 -2.55 1.55 10.68
C PHE A 188 -2.84 0.08 10.95
N THR A 189 -3.09 -0.31 12.21
CA THR A 189 -3.57 -1.66 12.51
C THR A 189 -5.00 -1.81 12.00
N GLU A 190 -5.32 -2.96 11.42
CA GLU A 190 -6.69 -3.28 11.01
C GLU A 190 -7.61 -3.11 12.21
N ILE A 191 -8.65 -2.28 12.07
CA ILE A 191 -9.74 -2.27 13.01
C ILE A 191 -10.56 -3.51 12.71
N ASP A 192 -10.72 -4.35 13.70
CA ASP A 192 -11.60 -5.50 13.64
C ASP A 192 -13.05 -4.98 13.53
N GLN A 193 -13.54 -4.91 12.28
CA GLN A 193 -14.94 -4.58 11.99
C GLN A 193 -15.65 -5.81 11.44
N GLU A 194 -16.78 -6.13 11.99
CA GLU A 194 -17.68 -7.13 11.45
C GLU A 194 -18.63 -6.50 10.43
N ILE A 195 -18.53 -6.93 9.17
CA ILE A 195 -19.48 -6.50 8.13
C ILE A 195 -20.75 -7.33 8.26
N ARG A 196 -21.87 -6.66 8.42
CA ARG A 196 -23.22 -7.24 8.53
C ARG A 196 -24.09 -6.74 7.38
N TYR A 197 -25.22 -7.39 7.19
CA TYR A 197 -26.14 -7.09 6.09
C TYR A 197 -27.54 -6.81 6.63
N CYS A 198 -28.25 -5.88 6.00
CA CYS A 198 -29.67 -5.63 6.20
C CYS A 198 -30.38 -5.44 4.85
N CYS A 199 -31.68 -5.52 4.83
CA CYS A 199 -32.49 -5.25 3.63
C CYS A 199 -33.04 -3.84 3.68
N SER A 200 -32.90 -3.11 2.59
CA SER A 200 -33.62 -1.87 2.32
C SER A 200 -35.11 -2.13 2.06
N LYS A 201 -35.93 -1.08 1.93
CA LYS A 201 -37.38 -1.19 1.70
C LYS A 201 -37.74 -1.99 0.44
N ASP A 202 -36.91 -1.91 -0.58
CA ASP A 202 -37.06 -2.59 -1.87
C ASP A 202 -36.39 -3.98 -1.91
N SER A 203 -35.99 -4.50 -0.75
CA SER A 203 -35.25 -5.76 -0.58
C SER A 203 -33.80 -5.76 -1.06
N THR A 204 -33.23 -4.63 -1.46
CA THR A 204 -31.80 -4.50 -1.77
C THR A 204 -30.97 -4.79 -0.51
N ILE A 205 -29.94 -5.60 -0.63
CA ILE A 205 -29.06 -5.96 0.48
C ILE A 205 -27.99 -4.87 0.66
N ILE A 206 -27.97 -4.27 1.85
CA ILE A 206 -27.02 -3.23 2.23
C ILE A 206 -26.02 -3.79 3.26
N ALA A 207 -24.74 -3.71 2.94
CA ALA A 207 -23.64 -4.04 3.85
C ALA A 207 -23.37 -2.88 4.80
N TYR A 208 -23.29 -3.14 6.11
CA TYR A 208 -22.94 -2.13 7.10
C TYR A 208 -21.97 -2.67 8.14
N ALA A 209 -21.24 -1.78 8.82
CA ALA A 209 -20.35 -2.13 9.92
C ALA A 209 -20.48 -1.11 11.05
N LYS A 210 -20.20 -1.57 12.28
CA LYS A 210 -20.22 -0.77 13.51
C LYS A 210 -18.86 -0.87 14.19
N VAL A 211 -18.30 0.27 14.61
CA VAL A 211 -17.04 0.34 15.33
C VAL A 211 -17.12 1.39 16.44
N GLY A 212 -16.48 1.10 17.58
CA GLY A 212 -16.47 1.99 18.74
C GLY A 212 -17.64 1.81 19.69
N ASN A 213 -17.62 2.57 20.78
CA ASN A 213 -18.62 2.53 21.85
C ASN A 213 -19.05 3.96 22.22
N GLY A 214 -20.35 4.18 22.32
CA GLY A 214 -20.93 5.48 22.67
C GLY A 214 -22.18 5.80 21.86
N PRO A 215 -22.66 7.06 21.89
CA PRO A 215 -23.80 7.48 21.11
C PRO A 215 -23.59 7.16 19.62
N PRO A 216 -24.62 6.64 18.92
CA PRO A 216 -24.47 6.25 17.52
C PRO A 216 -24.30 7.47 16.60
N ILE A 217 -23.38 7.35 15.66
CA ILE A 217 -23.21 8.26 14.53
C ILE A 217 -23.29 7.42 13.25
N LEU A 218 -24.24 7.76 12.38
CA LEU A 218 -24.32 7.21 11.03
C LEU A 218 -23.54 8.10 10.06
N LYS A 219 -22.56 7.52 9.39
CA LYS A 219 -21.85 8.16 8.27
C LYS A 219 -22.44 7.63 6.98
N ALA A 220 -23.20 8.47 6.29
CA ALA A 220 -23.68 8.16 4.96
C ALA A 220 -22.52 7.91 3.98
N PRO A 221 -22.66 6.97 3.04
CA PRO A 221 -21.64 6.71 2.05
C PRO A 221 -21.41 7.93 1.16
N ASN A 222 -20.24 8.03 0.62
CA ASN A 222 -19.89 8.99 -0.41
C ASN A 222 -19.32 8.24 -1.61
N PHE A 223 -19.25 8.90 -2.73
CA PHE A 223 -18.65 8.34 -3.94
C PHE A 223 -17.26 7.78 -3.62
N MET A 224 -16.99 6.53 -4.01
CA MET A 224 -15.75 5.78 -3.77
C MET A 224 -15.47 5.35 -2.31
N SER A 225 -16.44 5.36 -1.40
CA SER A 225 -16.28 4.74 -0.08
C SER A 225 -16.48 3.22 -0.15
N SER A 226 -15.77 2.48 0.71
CA SER A 226 -15.92 1.04 0.87
C SER A 226 -15.64 0.62 2.30
N LEU A 227 -16.51 -0.20 2.88
CA LEU A 227 -16.32 -0.75 4.24
C LEU A 227 -14.99 -1.50 4.37
N GLU A 228 -14.59 -2.28 3.36
CA GLU A 228 -13.38 -3.08 3.38
C GLU A 228 -12.10 -2.24 3.26
N HIS A 229 -12.14 -1.15 2.48
CA HIS A 229 -10.94 -0.42 2.08
C HIS A 229 -10.73 0.89 2.85
N ASP A 230 -11.79 1.50 3.37
CA ASP A 230 -11.72 2.82 3.99
C ASP A 230 -10.82 2.87 5.24
N TRP A 231 -10.73 1.77 6.01
CA TRP A 231 -9.83 1.69 7.15
C TRP A 231 -8.35 1.64 6.78
N ARG A 232 -8.04 1.29 5.53
CA ARG A 232 -6.70 1.33 4.94
C ARG A 232 -6.46 2.62 4.16
N SER A 233 -7.50 3.45 4.02
CA SER A 233 -7.42 4.72 3.30
C SER A 233 -6.69 5.77 4.14
N PRO A 234 -5.60 6.35 3.66
CA PRO A 234 -4.91 7.44 4.36
C PRO A 234 -5.78 8.69 4.52
N ILE A 235 -6.84 8.83 3.71
CA ILE A 235 -7.75 9.98 3.74
C ILE A 235 -8.79 9.82 4.85
N TRP A 236 -9.38 8.61 5.01
CA TRP A 236 -10.56 8.43 5.85
C TRP A 236 -10.26 7.84 7.24
N THR A 237 -9.20 7.03 7.38
CA THR A 237 -8.90 6.27 8.59
C THR A 237 -8.85 7.14 9.85
N HIS A 238 -8.15 8.27 9.79
CA HIS A 238 -7.99 9.15 10.96
C HIS A 238 -9.33 9.75 11.43
N MET A 239 -10.18 10.15 10.49
CA MET A 239 -11.51 10.68 10.81
C MET A 239 -12.40 9.59 11.42
N TYR A 240 -12.41 8.38 10.85
CA TYR A 240 -13.23 7.29 11.38
C TYR A 240 -12.78 6.83 12.75
N ARG A 241 -11.47 6.81 13.03
CA ARG A 241 -10.94 6.51 14.37
C ARG A 241 -11.33 7.56 15.37
N PHE A 242 -11.16 8.83 15.05
CA PHE A 242 -11.56 9.93 15.90
C PHE A 242 -13.05 9.85 16.27
N LEU A 243 -13.91 9.51 15.31
CA LEU A 243 -15.33 9.32 15.57
C LEU A 243 -15.59 8.07 16.43
N ALA A 244 -14.91 6.95 16.16
CA ALA A 244 -15.09 5.69 16.89
C ALA A 244 -14.54 5.70 18.32
N GLU A 245 -13.64 6.62 18.69
CA GLU A 245 -13.13 6.77 20.05
C GLU A 245 -14.24 7.14 21.07
N LYS A 246 -15.24 7.92 20.65
CA LYS A 246 -16.28 8.46 21.52
C LYS A 246 -17.70 8.08 21.12
N HIS A 247 -17.85 7.43 19.97
CA HIS A 247 -19.14 7.12 19.37
C HIS A 247 -19.16 5.69 18.83
N THR A 248 -20.35 5.13 18.69
CA THR A 248 -20.55 3.96 17.83
C THR A 248 -20.70 4.46 16.39
N LEU A 249 -19.60 4.42 15.62
CA LEU A 249 -19.62 4.79 14.23
C LEU A 249 -20.28 3.67 13.40
N VAL A 250 -21.38 3.98 12.77
CA VAL A 250 -22.07 3.10 11.82
C VAL A 250 -21.77 3.60 10.41
N ARG A 251 -21.27 2.72 9.55
CA ARG A 251 -21.00 2.99 8.13
C ARG A 251 -21.66 1.91 7.30
N PHE A 252 -21.98 2.22 6.04
CA PHE A 252 -22.51 1.24 5.10
C PHE A 252 -21.98 1.52 3.68
N ASP A 253 -21.96 0.49 2.86
CA ASP A 253 -21.69 0.62 1.44
C ASP A 253 -22.97 0.95 0.70
N GLN A 254 -22.88 1.92 -0.20
CA GLN A 254 -24.01 2.31 -1.05
C GLN A 254 -24.45 1.14 -1.94
N ARG A 255 -25.74 1.01 -2.23
CA ARG A 255 -26.24 0.09 -3.25
C ARG A 255 -25.48 0.24 -4.57
N GLY A 256 -25.18 -0.85 -5.26
CA GLY A 256 -24.34 -0.85 -6.46
C GLY A 256 -22.85 -0.69 -6.19
N ASN A 257 -22.40 -0.74 -4.92
CA ASN A 257 -20.98 -0.54 -4.57
C ASN A 257 -20.52 -1.39 -3.38
N GLY A 258 -19.22 -1.63 -3.30
CA GLY A 258 -18.55 -2.29 -2.17
C GLY A 258 -19.05 -3.70 -1.90
N SER A 259 -19.46 -3.95 -0.66
CA SER A 259 -20.00 -5.23 -0.18
C SER A 259 -21.54 -5.29 -0.21
N SER A 260 -22.21 -4.19 -0.57
CA SER A 260 -23.66 -4.17 -0.82
C SER A 260 -24.02 -4.81 -2.15
N ASP A 261 -25.33 -5.02 -2.38
CA ASP A 261 -25.83 -5.56 -3.63
C ASP A 261 -25.32 -4.73 -4.83
N LEU A 262 -24.64 -5.38 -5.77
CA LEU A 262 -23.98 -4.74 -6.91
C LEU A 262 -24.93 -4.51 -8.09
N ASP A 263 -26.07 -5.20 -8.13
CA ASP A 263 -27.07 -5.08 -9.19
C ASP A 263 -28.49 -4.81 -8.61
N PRO A 264 -28.67 -3.71 -7.86
CA PRO A 264 -29.96 -3.38 -7.28
C PRO A 264 -30.97 -3.01 -8.36
N LEU A 265 -32.26 -3.27 -8.09
CA LEU A 265 -33.34 -2.99 -9.02
C LEU A 265 -33.50 -1.50 -9.34
N ASP A 266 -33.11 -0.62 -8.41
CA ASP A 266 -33.26 0.82 -8.54
C ASP A 266 -32.03 1.57 -7.98
N ILE A 267 -31.55 2.57 -8.73
CA ILE A 267 -30.46 3.47 -8.37
C ILE A 267 -30.94 4.91 -8.58
N THR A 268 -31.78 5.38 -7.67
CA THR A 268 -32.28 6.75 -7.65
C THR A 268 -31.86 7.46 -6.37
N PHE A 269 -32.04 8.77 -6.32
CA PHE A 269 -31.78 9.53 -5.09
C PHE A 269 -32.71 9.07 -3.95
N GLU A 270 -33.95 8.79 -4.27
CA GLU A 270 -34.97 8.30 -3.33
C GLU A 270 -34.56 6.95 -2.73
N SER A 271 -34.06 6.02 -3.57
CA SER A 271 -33.59 4.72 -3.11
C SER A 271 -32.36 4.83 -2.20
N PHE A 272 -31.45 5.79 -2.46
CA PHE A 272 -30.33 6.07 -1.54
C PHE A 272 -30.79 6.67 -0.21
N VAL A 273 -31.84 7.46 -0.18
CA VAL A 273 -32.43 8.00 1.07
C VAL A 273 -33.09 6.88 1.86
N ASP A 274 -33.71 5.91 1.19
CA ASP A 274 -34.34 4.76 1.84
C ASP A 274 -33.34 3.76 2.44
N ASP A 275 -32.08 3.78 2.02
CA ASP A 275 -31.00 2.96 2.57
C ASP A 275 -30.46 3.53 3.89
N VAL A 276 -30.72 4.79 4.22
CA VAL A 276 -30.26 5.47 5.45
C VAL A 276 -31.23 5.23 6.60
#